data_0ffef286d7010b0cd2f5221a7bcdcaee
#
_entry.id   0ffef286d7010b0cd2f5221a7bcdcaee
#
_cell.length_a   1.000
_cell.length_b   1.000
_cell.length_c   1.000
_cell.angle_alpha   90.00
_cell.angle_beta   90.00
_cell.angle_gamma   90.00
#
_symmetry.space_group_name_H-M   'P 1'
#
loop_
_entity.id
_entity.type
_entity.pdbx_description
1 polymer ?
#
loop_
_entity_poly.entity_id
_entity_poly.type
_entity_poly.pdbx_seq_one_letter_code
_entity_poly.pdbx_strand_id
1 'polypeptide(L)'
;MASSRVVAHRNIVYATAQRFAKPMLVADARTTSGAVQCPQVPGLLEQAMGTGDVPMTEECLTLNVFAPADTNDKLPVLVWIHGGAFTNGTAHASWYDGSNLAARGCVVVAINYRLGALGFAGRSDVGLQDQITALTWVRDNVARFGGDNSNVTIFGESAGGCSVLALFAAPAAQHLFARGWAMSPSIGQLRTPARADESVRLLLDDLQKKGLADAVDVPADQIVAAQGRLLRDPKDVVTMFSPTVGGDVLPADAHERIDLYFVS
;
A
#
# COMPACT_ATOMS: atom_id res chain seq x y z
N MET A 1 0.54 12.83 -31.27
CA MET A 1 1.77 12.19 -30.76
C MET A 1 1.62 10.70 -30.97
N ALA A 2 2.59 10.03 -31.59
CA ALA A 2 2.56 8.57 -31.73
C ALA A 2 2.60 7.96 -30.33
N SER A 3 1.71 7.03 -30.05
CA SER A 3 1.73 6.28 -28.77
C SER A 3 3.01 5.44 -28.75
N SER A 4 3.91 5.72 -27.82
CA SER A 4 5.10 4.89 -27.63
C SER A 4 4.68 3.51 -27.14
N ARG A 5 5.33 2.45 -27.67
CA ARG A 5 5.13 1.07 -27.20
C ARG A 5 5.49 1.03 -25.70
N VAL A 6 4.63 0.42 -24.90
CA VAL A 6 4.85 0.28 -23.45
C VAL A 6 5.19 -1.16 -23.14
N VAL A 7 6.15 -1.36 -22.24
CA VAL A 7 6.48 -2.66 -21.65
C VAL A 7 5.96 -2.66 -20.22
N ALA A 8 5.22 -3.70 -19.86
CA ALA A 8 4.75 -3.94 -18.50
C ALA A 8 5.61 -5.04 -17.83
N HIS A 9 6.32 -4.65 -16.79
CA HIS A 9 7.06 -5.55 -15.92
C HIS A 9 6.21 -5.80 -14.68
N ARG A 10 5.62 -6.99 -14.58
CA ARG A 10 4.63 -7.31 -13.54
C ARG A 10 5.19 -8.23 -12.48
N ASN A 11 4.55 -8.21 -11.31
CA ASN A 11 4.79 -9.15 -10.22
C ASN A 11 6.22 -9.10 -9.65
N ILE A 12 6.86 -7.94 -9.69
CA ILE A 12 8.21 -7.76 -9.14
C ILE A 12 8.12 -7.77 -7.61
N VAL A 13 8.83 -8.68 -6.96
CA VAL A 13 8.91 -8.74 -5.49
C VAL A 13 9.87 -7.65 -5.03
N TYR A 14 9.38 -6.67 -4.31
CA TYR A 14 10.20 -5.58 -3.77
C TYR A 14 10.67 -5.85 -2.33
N ALA A 15 9.92 -6.63 -1.58
CA ALA A 15 10.24 -6.96 -0.19
C ALA A 15 9.68 -8.33 0.20
N THR A 16 10.19 -8.84 1.32
CA THR A 16 9.61 -9.96 2.06
C THR A 16 9.35 -9.53 3.50
N ALA A 17 8.39 -10.14 4.16
CA ALA A 17 8.11 -9.88 5.56
C ALA A 17 7.59 -11.14 6.26
N GLN A 18 7.94 -11.29 7.53
CA GLN A 18 7.17 -12.15 8.43
C GLN A 18 5.89 -11.39 8.84
N ARG A 19 4.88 -12.14 9.25
CA ARG A 19 3.62 -11.57 9.73
C ARG A 19 3.88 -10.59 10.87
N PHE A 20 3.23 -9.41 10.80
CA PHE A 20 3.37 -8.27 11.73
C PHE A 20 4.78 -7.67 11.87
N ALA A 21 5.77 -8.21 11.18
CA ALA A 21 7.13 -7.68 11.19
C ALA A 21 7.38 -6.65 10.08
N LYS A 22 8.44 -5.85 10.27
CA LYS A 22 8.92 -4.88 9.28
C LYS A 22 9.29 -5.60 7.97
N PRO A 23 8.99 -4.99 6.80
CA PRO A 23 9.42 -5.54 5.53
C PRO A 23 10.94 -5.44 5.37
N MET A 24 11.51 -6.42 4.68
CA MET A 24 12.91 -6.44 4.29
C MET A 24 13.01 -6.30 2.78
N LEU A 25 13.74 -5.28 2.31
CA LEU A 25 13.98 -5.05 0.89
C LEU A 25 14.66 -6.27 0.26
N VAL A 26 14.19 -6.66 -0.94
CA VAL A 26 14.81 -7.73 -1.72
C VAL A 26 15.88 -7.13 -2.63
N ALA A 27 17.12 -7.61 -2.50
CA ALA A 27 18.24 -7.13 -3.29
C ALA A 27 18.20 -7.62 -4.75
N ASP A 28 17.77 -8.87 -4.95
CA ASP A 28 17.73 -9.50 -6.28
C ASP A 28 16.36 -9.32 -6.93
N ALA A 29 16.37 -8.92 -8.21
CA ALA A 29 15.14 -8.81 -8.98
C ALA A 29 14.54 -10.19 -9.21
N ARG A 30 13.44 -10.50 -8.51
CA ARG A 30 12.64 -11.71 -8.70
C ARG A 30 11.17 -11.35 -8.90
N THR A 31 10.46 -12.22 -9.60
CA THR A 31 9.02 -12.08 -9.81
C THR A 31 8.29 -13.30 -9.27
N THR A 32 7.04 -13.13 -8.88
CA THR A 32 6.12 -14.25 -8.63
C THR A 32 5.70 -14.88 -9.95
N SER A 33 5.28 -16.15 -9.95
CA SER A 33 4.83 -16.87 -11.14
C SER A 33 3.54 -16.31 -11.76
N GLY A 34 2.84 -15.44 -11.04
CA GLY A 34 1.61 -14.76 -11.46
C GLY A 34 1.29 -13.61 -10.54
N ALA A 35 0.19 -12.92 -10.82
CA ALA A 35 -0.32 -11.88 -9.94
C ALA A 35 -0.67 -12.47 -8.57
N VAL A 36 -0.32 -11.74 -7.50
CA VAL A 36 -0.69 -12.07 -6.12
C VAL A 36 -1.22 -10.82 -5.43
N GLN A 37 -2.13 -11.00 -4.48
CA GLN A 37 -2.65 -9.91 -3.67
C GLN A 37 -2.58 -10.24 -2.18
N CYS A 38 -2.59 -9.19 -1.35
CA CYS A 38 -2.58 -9.35 0.10
C CYS A 38 -3.90 -9.97 0.58
N PRO A 39 -3.88 -10.82 1.64
CA PRO A 39 -5.08 -11.40 2.19
C PRO A 39 -6.09 -10.32 2.60
N GLN A 40 -7.33 -10.43 2.15
CA GLN A 40 -8.36 -9.41 2.29
C GLN A 40 -9.77 -9.99 2.09
N VAL A 41 -10.79 -9.25 2.54
CA VAL A 41 -12.15 -9.44 2.07
C VAL A 41 -12.35 -8.49 0.88
N PRO A 42 -12.71 -8.98 -0.32
CA PRO A 42 -12.94 -8.12 -1.47
C PRO A 42 -14.01 -7.05 -1.17
N GLY A 43 -13.71 -5.79 -1.49
CA GLY A 43 -14.63 -4.68 -1.34
C GLY A 43 -15.74 -4.70 -2.42
N LEU A 44 -16.66 -3.76 -2.31
CA LEU A 44 -17.77 -3.65 -3.27
C LEU A 44 -17.29 -3.33 -4.69
N LEU A 45 -16.22 -2.53 -4.82
CA LEU A 45 -15.66 -2.17 -6.12
C LEU A 45 -15.02 -3.40 -6.79
N GLU A 46 -14.22 -4.16 -6.06
CA GLU A 46 -13.59 -5.40 -6.52
C GLU A 46 -14.63 -6.44 -6.92
N GLN A 47 -15.73 -6.55 -6.15
CA GLN A 47 -16.83 -7.46 -6.47
C GLN A 47 -17.58 -7.02 -7.73
N ALA A 48 -17.81 -5.71 -7.91
CA ALA A 48 -18.57 -5.18 -9.04
C ALA A 48 -17.78 -5.18 -10.36
N MET A 49 -16.49 -4.83 -10.30
CA MET A 49 -15.63 -4.68 -11.48
C MET A 49 -14.78 -5.92 -11.79
N GLY A 50 -14.65 -6.82 -10.80
CA GLY A 50 -13.87 -8.05 -10.90
C GLY A 50 -12.37 -7.79 -10.95
N THR A 51 -11.66 -8.11 -9.86
CA THR A 51 -10.19 -8.12 -9.87
C THR A 51 -9.61 -9.35 -10.56
N GLY A 52 -10.48 -10.27 -11.01
CA GLY A 52 -10.10 -11.61 -11.40
C GLY A 52 -9.81 -12.50 -10.19
N ASP A 53 -9.56 -13.77 -10.44
CA ASP A 53 -9.13 -14.73 -9.40
C ASP A 53 -7.65 -14.56 -9.07
N VAL A 54 -7.27 -13.38 -8.54
CA VAL A 54 -5.90 -13.14 -8.10
C VAL A 54 -5.67 -13.88 -6.77
N PRO A 55 -4.74 -14.82 -6.68
CA PRO A 55 -4.47 -15.56 -5.46
C PRO A 55 -4.06 -14.64 -4.30
N MET A 56 -4.58 -14.91 -3.10
CA MET A 56 -4.21 -14.21 -1.88
C MET A 56 -3.06 -14.93 -1.18
N THR A 57 -2.03 -14.17 -0.78
CA THR A 57 -0.89 -14.68 -0.03
C THR A 57 -0.29 -13.59 0.84
N GLU A 58 0.35 -13.96 1.95
CA GLU A 58 1.14 -13.01 2.75
C GLU A 58 2.44 -12.61 2.04
N GLU A 59 2.93 -13.41 1.07
CA GLU A 59 4.01 -13.03 0.17
C GLU A 59 3.49 -12.10 -0.96
N CYS A 60 2.82 -11.02 -0.57
CA CYS A 60 2.11 -10.11 -1.46
C CYS A 60 2.88 -8.82 -1.78
N LEU A 61 4.10 -8.63 -1.23
CA LEU A 61 4.86 -7.40 -1.38
C LEU A 61 5.48 -7.31 -2.77
N THR A 62 4.61 -7.09 -3.75
CA THR A 62 4.92 -6.99 -5.18
C THR A 62 4.52 -5.64 -5.75
N LEU A 63 5.12 -5.28 -6.87
CA LEU A 63 4.77 -4.10 -7.65
C LEU A 63 4.79 -4.40 -9.15
N ASN A 64 4.15 -3.51 -9.92
CA ASN A 64 4.17 -3.52 -11.38
C ASN A 64 4.84 -2.25 -11.88
N VAL A 65 5.66 -2.36 -12.92
CA VAL A 65 6.28 -1.21 -13.60
C VAL A 65 5.81 -1.17 -15.04
N PHE A 66 5.32 -0.02 -15.48
CA PHE A 66 4.93 0.26 -16.86
C PHE A 66 5.85 1.35 -17.40
N ALA A 67 6.58 1.06 -18.44
CA ALA A 67 7.58 1.98 -19.00
C ALA A 67 7.52 2.04 -20.53
N PRO A 68 7.83 3.17 -21.18
CA PRO A 68 8.07 3.21 -22.61
C PRO A 68 9.22 2.27 -23.00
N ALA A 69 9.03 1.51 -24.10
CA ALA A 69 9.98 0.47 -24.52
C ALA A 69 11.33 1.02 -24.99
N ASP A 70 11.31 2.17 -25.63
CA ASP A 70 12.42 2.71 -26.36
C ASP A 70 12.69 4.16 -25.86
N THR A 71 13.32 4.27 -24.67
CA THR A 71 13.73 5.57 -24.15
C THR A 71 15.12 5.50 -23.54
N ASN A 72 15.94 6.50 -23.86
CA ASN A 72 17.21 6.78 -23.18
C ASN A 72 17.08 7.96 -22.22
N ASP A 73 15.87 8.53 -22.11
CA ASP A 73 15.61 9.69 -21.27
C ASP A 73 15.33 9.28 -19.83
N LYS A 74 15.69 10.14 -18.90
CA LYS A 74 15.28 10.04 -17.50
C LYS A 74 13.83 10.53 -17.37
N LEU A 75 12.89 9.62 -17.42
CA LEU A 75 11.47 9.93 -17.40
C LEU A 75 10.96 10.20 -15.98
N PRO A 76 9.97 11.08 -15.79
CA PRO A 76 9.30 11.24 -14.52
C PRO A 76 8.65 9.90 -14.08
N VAL A 77 8.68 9.65 -12.77
CA VAL A 77 8.15 8.43 -12.16
C VAL A 77 6.87 8.75 -11.40
N LEU A 78 5.83 7.98 -11.66
CA LEU A 78 4.55 8.05 -10.97
C LEU A 78 4.35 6.77 -10.15
N VAL A 79 4.23 6.86 -8.82
CA VAL A 79 3.99 5.70 -7.96
C VAL A 79 2.56 5.70 -7.47
N TRP A 80 1.78 4.73 -7.94
CA TRP A 80 0.38 4.54 -7.56
C TRP A 80 0.26 3.75 -6.26
N ILE A 81 -0.48 4.31 -5.31
CA ILE A 81 -0.88 3.67 -4.05
C ILE A 81 -2.39 3.50 -4.09
N HIS A 82 -2.87 2.25 -4.14
CA HIS A 82 -4.29 1.98 -4.25
C HIS A 82 -5.07 2.31 -2.97
N GLY A 83 -6.36 2.61 -3.13
CA GLY A 83 -7.31 2.78 -2.04
C GLY A 83 -7.89 1.46 -1.53
N GLY A 84 -9.08 1.52 -0.94
CA GLY A 84 -9.78 0.37 -0.38
C GLY A 84 -9.79 0.36 1.15
N ALA A 85 -9.91 1.53 1.77
CA ALA A 85 -10.04 1.72 3.23
C ALA A 85 -8.95 1.03 4.07
N PHE A 86 -7.75 0.81 3.50
CA PHE A 86 -6.65 0.04 4.07
C PHE A 86 -6.98 -1.44 4.33
N THR A 87 -8.13 -1.94 3.91
CA THR A 87 -8.61 -3.29 4.20
C THR A 87 -8.75 -4.16 2.97
N ASN A 88 -8.78 -3.57 1.77
CA ASN A 88 -8.83 -4.25 0.48
C ASN A 88 -8.09 -3.46 -0.61
N GLY A 89 -8.02 -4.02 -1.81
CA GLY A 89 -7.36 -3.42 -2.97
C GLY A 89 -6.12 -4.19 -3.41
N THR A 90 -5.69 -3.91 -4.64
CA THR A 90 -4.49 -4.54 -5.22
C THR A 90 -3.94 -3.71 -6.38
N ALA A 91 -2.61 -3.72 -6.54
CA ALA A 91 -1.93 -3.15 -7.70
C ALA A 91 -2.22 -3.89 -9.03
N HIS A 92 -2.87 -5.06 -8.95
CA HIS A 92 -3.20 -5.89 -10.10
C HIS A 92 -4.60 -5.65 -10.66
N ALA A 93 -5.39 -4.77 -10.06
CA ALA A 93 -6.69 -4.38 -10.58
C ALA A 93 -6.54 -3.81 -12.01
N SER A 94 -7.34 -4.29 -12.94
CA SER A 94 -7.22 -3.93 -14.37
C SER A 94 -7.40 -2.43 -14.63
N TRP A 95 -8.20 -1.75 -13.82
CA TRP A 95 -8.40 -0.30 -13.87
C TRP A 95 -7.21 0.53 -13.36
N TYR A 96 -6.20 -0.11 -12.75
CA TYR A 96 -4.94 0.50 -12.34
C TYR A 96 -3.80 0.20 -13.33
N ASP A 97 -4.10 -0.28 -14.53
CA ASP A 97 -3.10 -0.48 -15.58
C ASP A 97 -2.46 0.85 -15.99
N GLY A 98 -1.17 1.01 -15.69
CA GLY A 98 -0.42 2.23 -15.91
C GLY A 98 0.00 2.49 -17.37
N SER A 99 -0.33 1.58 -18.30
CA SER A 99 0.16 1.64 -19.68
C SER A 99 -0.24 2.93 -20.41
N ASN A 100 -1.47 3.41 -20.17
CA ASN A 100 -1.95 4.65 -20.81
C ASN A 100 -1.21 5.90 -20.32
N LEU A 101 -0.80 5.93 -19.06
CA LEU A 101 0.03 7.00 -18.51
C LEU A 101 1.47 6.86 -19.01
N ALA A 102 2.02 5.65 -19.00
CA ALA A 102 3.38 5.38 -19.47
C ALA A 102 3.55 5.75 -20.95
N ALA A 103 2.55 5.49 -21.80
CA ALA A 103 2.56 5.88 -23.19
C ALA A 103 2.66 7.42 -23.41
N ARG A 104 2.49 8.22 -22.37
CA ARG A 104 2.61 9.68 -22.36
C ARG A 104 3.97 10.18 -21.91
N GLY A 105 4.95 9.29 -21.70
CA GLY A 105 6.33 9.64 -21.41
C GLY A 105 6.65 9.70 -19.92
N CYS A 106 6.15 8.76 -19.13
CA CYS A 106 6.52 8.54 -17.74
C CYS A 106 6.71 7.05 -17.42
N VAL A 107 7.35 6.74 -16.33
CA VAL A 107 7.36 5.40 -15.75
C VAL A 107 6.30 5.35 -14.65
N VAL A 108 5.40 4.37 -14.72
CA VAL A 108 4.35 4.20 -13.71
C VAL A 108 4.66 2.94 -12.89
N VAL A 109 4.61 3.07 -11.57
CA VAL A 109 4.79 1.96 -10.62
C VAL A 109 3.52 1.83 -9.79
N ALA A 110 2.90 0.65 -9.79
CA ALA A 110 1.75 0.35 -8.92
C ALA A 110 2.18 -0.66 -7.85
N ILE A 111 1.95 -0.35 -6.57
CA ILE A 111 2.47 -1.14 -5.45
C ILE A 111 1.35 -1.87 -4.70
N ASN A 112 1.61 -3.11 -4.27
CA ASN A 112 0.87 -3.79 -3.21
C ASN A 112 1.48 -3.45 -1.86
N TYR A 113 0.69 -3.50 -0.80
CA TYR A 113 1.11 -3.38 0.59
C TYR A 113 0.16 -4.19 1.48
N ARG A 114 0.60 -4.62 2.68
CA ARG A 114 -0.24 -5.39 3.60
C ARG A 114 -1.44 -4.57 4.07
N LEU A 115 -2.56 -5.25 4.21
CA LEU A 115 -3.88 -4.67 4.42
C LEU A 115 -4.50 -5.14 5.74
N GLY A 116 -5.51 -4.41 6.19
CA GLY A 116 -6.34 -4.77 7.31
C GLY A 116 -5.55 -5.09 8.58
N ALA A 117 -5.95 -6.13 9.28
CA ALA A 117 -5.27 -6.57 10.50
C ALA A 117 -3.81 -6.98 10.25
N LEU A 118 -3.49 -7.56 9.09
CA LEU A 118 -2.12 -7.97 8.73
C LEU A 118 -1.18 -6.80 8.47
N GLY A 119 -1.72 -5.64 8.06
CA GLY A 119 -0.96 -4.44 7.75
C GLY A 119 -1.01 -3.36 8.84
N PHE A 120 -2.11 -3.31 9.60
CA PHE A 120 -2.43 -2.18 10.45
C PHE A 120 -3.00 -2.58 11.83
N ALA A 121 -2.81 -3.81 12.31
CA ALA A 121 -3.08 -4.13 13.69
C ALA A 121 -2.01 -3.50 14.60
N GLY A 122 -2.44 -2.80 15.66
CA GLY A 122 -1.53 -2.14 16.59
C GLY A 122 -0.91 -0.86 16.02
N ARG A 123 0.22 -0.47 16.61
CA ARG A 123 0.90 0.81 16.35
C ARG A 123 2.04 0.75 15.33
N SER A 124 2.43 -0.46 14.91
CA SER A 124 3.59 -0.67 14.05
C SER A 124 3.35 -0.25 12.59
N ASP A 125 2.08 -0.20 12.16
CA ASP A 125 1.68 0.23 10.82
C ASP A 125 2.55 -0.38 9.71
N VAL A 126 2.74 -1.71 9.76
CA VAL A 126 3.64 -2.40 8.83
C VAL A 126 3.20 -2.24 7.37
N GLY A 127 1.90 -2.02 7.10
CA GLY A 127 1.41 -1.69 5.76
C GLY A 127 1.95 -0.33 5.26
N LEU A 128 2.12 0.66 6.14
CA LEU A 128 2.76 1.93 5.76
C LEU A 128 4.28 1.76 5.60
N GLN A 129 4.90 0.88 6.41
CA GLN A 129 6.32 0.52 6.23
C GLN A 129 6.56 -0.22 4.90
N ASP A 130 5.59 -1.03 4.44
CA ASP A 130 5.65 -1.67 3.12
C ASP A 130 5.69 -0.63 2.01
N GLN A 131 4.86 0.41 2.10
CA GLN A 131 4.86 1.52 1.13
C GLN A 131 6.20 2.27 1.13
N ILE A 132 6.79 2.56 2.28
CA ILE A 132 8.12 3.18 2.41
C ILE A 132 9.20 2.28 1.77
N THR A 133 9.10 0.96 2.00
CA THR A 133 10.04 -0.01 1.41
C THR A 133 9.87 -0.11 -0.11
N ALA A 134 8.63 -0.05 -0.63
CA ALA A 134 8.39 0.03 -2.06
C ALA A 134 8.99 1.30 -2.68
N LEU A 135 8.86 2.45 -2.03
CA LEU A 135 9.48 3.70 -2.48
C LEU A 135 11.02 3.63 -2.42
N THR A 136 11.58 2.95 -1.43
CA THR A 136 13.02 2.67 -1.36
C THR A 136 13.46 1.81 -2.55
N TRP A 137 12.68 0.77 -2.88
CA TRP A 137 12.92 -0.04 -4.07
C TRP A 137 12.86 0.80 -5.36
N VAL A 138 11.88 1.70 -5.48
CA VAL A 138 11.75 2.62 -6.64
C VAL A 138 13.00 3.48 -6.76
N ARG A 139 13.44 4.13 -5.69
CA ARG A 139 14.69 4.94 -5.67
C ARG A 139 15.89 4.15 -6.21
N ASP A 140 16.04 2.90 -5.79
CA ASP A 140 17.21 2.09 -6.08
C ASP A 140 17.17 1.38 -7.45
N ASN A 141 15.97 1.20 -8.03
CA ASN A 141 15.79 0.34 -9.20
C ASN A 141 15.14 1.00 -10.42
N VAL A 142 14.39 2.09 -10.27
CA VAL A 142 13.56 2.64 -11.36
C VAL A 142 14.36 3.11 -12.57
N ALA A 143 15.63 3.45 -12.39
CA ALA A 143 16.54 3.81 -13.49
C ALA A 143 16.71 2.68 -14.52
N ARG A 144 16.57 1.42 -14.12
CA ARG A 144 16.61 0.24 -15.03
C ARG A 144 15.45 0.23 -16.02
N PHE A 145 14.39 1.00 -15.72
CA PHE A 145 13.18 1.13 -16.53
C PHE A 145 13.09 2.51 -17.20
N GLY A 146 14.20 3.27 -17.23
CA GLY A 146 14.25 4.61 -17.81
C GLY A 146 13.69 5.71 -16.91
N GLY A 147 13.36 5.43 -15.65
CA GLY A 147 12.82 6.41 -14.71
C GLY A 147 13.92 7.25 -14.02
N ASP A 148 13.57 8.49 -13.70
CA ASP A 148 14.38 9.40 -12.90
C ASP A 148 14.00 9.28 -11.42
N ASN A 149 14.86 8.67 -10.61
CA ASN A 149 14.64 8.51 -9.17
C ASN A 149 14.68 9.82 -8.37
N SER A 150 15.12 10.93 -8.98
CA SER A 150 15.02 12.27 -8.38
C SER A 150 13.70 12.98 -8.72
N ASN A 151 12.90 12.44 -9.64
CA ASN A 151 11.65 13.01 -10.12
C ASN A 151 10.46 12.05 -9.90
N VAL A 152 10.30 11.62 -8.66
CA VAL A 152 9.24 10.69 -8.23
C VAL A 152 8.04 11.47 -7.69
N THR A 153 6.86 11.17 -8.21
CA THR A 153 5.57 11.65 -7.69
C THR A 153 4.78 10.46 -7.16
N ILE A 154 4.40 10.49 -5.90
CA ILE A 154 3.46 9.51 -5.33
C ILE A 154 2.03 10.00 -5.53
N PHE A 155 1.10 9.11 -5.86
CA PHE A 155 -0.30 9.48 -6.02
C PHE A 155 -1.21 8.33 -5.61
N GLY A 156 -2.40 8.68 -5.12
CA GLY A 156 -3.35 7.69 -4.63
C GLY A 156 -4.73 8.30 -4.39
N GLU A 157 -5.73 7.44 -4.30
CA GLU A 157 -7.12 7.83 -4.10
C GLU A 157 -7.65 7.22 -2.79
N SER A 158 -8.55 7.94 -2.09
CA SER A 158 -9.18 7.48 -0.84
C SER A 158 -8.14 7.12 0.23
N ALA A 159 -8.07 5.86 0.70
CA ALA A 159 -7.00 5.39 1.59
C ALA A 159 -5.60 5.51 0.97
N GLY A 160 -5.47 5.37 -0.36
CA GLY A 160 -4.22 5.66 -1.08
C GLY A 160 -3.86 7.13 -1.03
N GLY A 161 -4.84 8.04 -1.14
CA GLY A 161 -4.66 9.47 -0.93
C GLY A 161 -4.27 9.79 0.52
N CYS A 162 -4.88 9.11 1.51
CA CYS A 162 -4.47 9.19 2.91
C CYS A 162 -3.03 8.70 3.12
N SER A 163 -2.64 7.62 2.43
CA SER A 163 -1.25 7.13 2.43
C SER A 163 -0.27 8.18 1.90
N VAL A 164 -0.62 8.88 0.81
CA VAL A 164 0.21 9.98 0.27
C VAL A 164 0.47 11.03 1.35
N LEU A 165 -0.57 11.47 2.06
CA LEU A 165 -0.45 12.45 3.14
C LEU A 165 0.36 11.91 4.33
N ALA A 166 0.10 10.66 4.73
CA ALA A 166 0.85 9.99 5.79
C ALA A 166 2.35 9.90 5.46
N LEU A 167 2.70 9.58 4.19
CA LEU A 167 4.09 9.51 3.74
C LEU A 167 4.79 10.88 3.76
N PHE A 168 4.08 11.98 3.50
CA PHE A 168 4.64 13.33 3.70
C PHE A 168 4.98 13.61 5.16
N ALA A 169 4.17 13.12 6.11
CA ALA A 169 4.41 13.28 7.53
C ALA A 169 5.47 12.31 8.10
N ALA A 170 5.70 11.16 7.42
CA ALA A 170 6.60 10.11 7.88
C ALA A 170 8.08 10.46 7.68
N PRO A 171 8.90 10.59 8.73
CA PRO A 171 10.32 10.95 8.59
C PRO A 171 11.10 9.97 7.70
N ALA A 172 10.79 8.67 7.77
CA ALA A 172 11.46 7.63 6.99
C ALA A 172 11.15 7.67 5.48
N ALA A 173 10.08 8.38 5.07
CA ALA A 173 9.72 8.54 3.66
C ALA A 173 10.32 9.80 3.02
N GLN A 174 10.88 10.70 3.83
CA GLN A 174 11.54 11.90 3.33
C GLN A 174 12.66 11.52 2.36
N HIS A 175 12.79 12.27 1.26
CA HIS A 175 13.76 12.03 0.18
C HIS A 175 13.49 10.81 -0.72
N LEU A 176 12.37 10.10 -0.56
CA LEU A 176 11.97 9.01 -1.45
C LEU A 176 11.10 9.48 -2.62
N PHE A 177 10.54 10.67 -2.53
CA PHE A 177 9.73 11.30 -3.58
C PHE A 177 9.87 12.83 -3.54
N ALA A 178 9.57 13.46 -4.68
CA ALA A 178 9.64 14.91 -4.83
C ALA A 178 8.26 15.59 -4.72
N ARG A 179 7.18 14.87 -5.04
CA ARG A 179 5.80 15.41 -5.10
C ARG A 179 4.79 14.34 -4.69
N GLY A 180 3.59 14.79 -4.30
CA GLY A 180 2.45 13.92 -4.05
C GLY A 180 1.15 14.51 -4.60
N TRP A 181 0.26 13.62 -5.01
CA TRP A 181 -1.10 13.95 -5.41
C TRP A 181 -2.09 13.05 -4.67
N ALA A 182 -2.69 13.60 -3.63
CA ALA A 182 -3.71 12.94 -2.83
C ALA A 182 -5.11 13.23 -3.40
N MET A 183 -5.75 12.23 -3.98
CA MET A 183 -7.09 12.35 -4.54
C MET A 183 -8.12 11.89 -3.52
N SER A 184 -9.09 12.77 -3.18
CA SER A 184 -10.15 12.48 -2.20
C SER A 184 -9.60 11.77 -0.96
N PRO A 185 -8.56 12.30 -0.29
CA PRO A 185 -7.88 11.61 0.79
C PRO A 185 -8.81 11.42 1.99
N SER A 186 -8.93 10.19 2.48
CA SER A 186 -9.72 9.88 3.68
C SER A 186 -8.91 10.16 4.95
N ILE A 187 -8.58 11.43 5.19
CA ILE A 187 -7.73 11.85 6.33
C ILE A 187 -8.30 11.46 7.69
N GLY A 188 -9.63 11.37 7.81
CA GLY A 188 -10.31 10.87 9.01
C GLY A 188 -10.04 9.41 9.34
N GLN A 189 -9.32 8.67 8.47
CA GLN A 189 -8.86 7.32 8.75
C GLN A 189 -7.59 7.29 9.61
N LEU A 190 -6.81 8.38 9.71
CA LEU A 190 -5.67 8.44 10.63
C LEU A 190 -6.19 8.32 12.07
N ARG A 191 -5.71 7.30 12.78
CA ARG A 191 -6.22 6.93 14.10
C ARG A 191 -5.23 7.25 15.22
N THR A 192 -5.74 7.24 16.46
CA THR A 192 -4.93 7.41 17.67
C THR A 192 -4.29 6.10 18.11
N PRO A 193 -3.21 6.15 18.94
CA PRO A 193 -2.62 4.95 19.55
C PRO A 193 -3.62 4.13 20.38
N ALA A 194 -4.52 4.80 21.11
CA ALA A 194 -5.57 4.12 21.88
C ALA A 194 -6.49 3.28 20.98
N ARG A 195 -6.85 3.82 19.80
CA ARG A 195 -7.66 3.08 18.81
C ARG A 195 -6.88 1.92 18.19
N ALA A 196 -5.58 2.08 17.97
CA ALA A 196 -4.72 1.02 17.50
C ALA A 196 -4.63 -0.14 18.50
N ASP A 197 -4.45 0.16 19.78
CA ASP A 197 -4.43 -0.85 20.84
C ASP A 197 -5.78 -1.56 20.99
N GLU A 198 -6.88 -0.82 20.89
CA GLU A 198 -8.22 -1.38 20.90
C GLU A 198 -8.44 -2.36 19.73
N SER A 199 -7.95 -2.04 18.54
CA SER A 199 -8.07 -2.94 17.39
C SER A 199 -7.39 -4.29 17.62
N VAL A 200 -6.20 -4.28 18.23
CA VAL A 200 -5.49 -5.53 18.62
C VAL A 200 -6.31 -6.31 19.64
N ARG A 201 -6.77 -5.65 20.70
CA ARG A 201 -7.57 -6.30 21.73
C ARG A 201 -8.82 -6.96 21.15
N LEU A 202 -9.57 -6.25 20.33
CA LEU A 202 -10.79 -6.77 19.70
C LEU A 202 -10.49 -7.94 18.75
N LEU A 203 -9.40 -7.85 17.98
CA LEU A 203 -8.96 -8.95 17.10
C LEU A 203 -8.62 -10.20 17.90
N LEU A 204 -7.82 -10.07 18.96
CA LEU A 204 -7.43 -11.19 19.81
C LEU A 204 -8.64 -11.79 20.54
N ASP A 205 -9.55 -10.97 21.07
CA ASP A 205 -10.79 -11.41 21.70
C ASP A 205 -11.67 -12.21 20.74
N ASP A 206 -11.78 -11.79 19.47
CA ASP A 206 -12.56 -12.50 18.46
C ASP A 206 -11.91 -13.84 18.09
N LEU A 207 -10.59 -13.88 17.90
CA LEU A 207 -9.84 -15.09 17.61
C LEU A 207 -9.95 -16.09 18.77
N GLN A 208 -9.78 -15.64 20.02
CA GLN A 208 -9.89 -16.48 21.20
C GLN A 208 -11.29 -17.11 21.36
N LYS A 209 -12.36 -16.36 21.10
CA LYS A 209 -13.75 -16.89 21.07
C LYS A 209 -13.95 -18.01 20.05
N LYS A 210 -13.05 -18.10 19.06
CA LYS A 210 -13.04 -19.14 18.02
C LYS A 210 -12.06 -20.28 18.35
N GLY A 211 -11.43 -20.27 19.53
CA GLY A 211 -10.43 -21.27 19.94
C GLY A 211 -9.08 -21.10 19.29
N LEU A 212 -8.78 -19.92 18.71
CA LEU A 212 -7.53 -19.59 18.06
C LEU A 212 -6.70 -18.72 19.02
N ALA A 213 -5.58 -19.25 19.52
CA ALA A 213 -4.90 -18.66 20.67
C ALA A 213 -3.90 -17.57 20.33
N ASP A 214 -3.24 -17.63 19.17
CA ASP A 214 -2.17 -16.69 18.79
C ASP A 214 -2.33 -16.22 17.34
N ALA A 215 -2.43 -14.90 17.15
CA ALA A 215 -2.57 -14.29 15.83
C ALA A 215 -1.36 -14.54 14.90
N VAL A 216 -0.19 -14.90 15.45
CA VAL A 216 1.01 -15.18 14.65
C VAL A 216 0.88 -16.53 13.93
N ASP A 217 0.31 -17.54 14.58
CA ASP A 217 0.22 -18.91 14.06
C ASP A 217 -1.13 -19.21 13.38
N VAL A 218 -2.12 -18.31 13.53
CA VAL A 218 -3.44 -18.47 12.91
C VAL A 218 -3.35 -18.33 11.39
N PRO A 219 -3.99 -19.19 10.57
CA PRO A 219 -4.06 -19.01 9.13
C PRO A 219 -4.57 -17.61 8.74
N ALA A 220 -4.01 -17.02 7.68
CA ALA A 220 -4.31 -15.64 7.26
C ALA A 220 -5.81 -15.43 6.95
N ASP A 221 -6.48 -16.42 6.39
CA ASP A 221 -7.92 -16.42 6.11
C ASP A 221 -8.76 -16.28 7.38
N GLN A 222 -8.31 -16.87 8.52
CA GLN A 222 -8.99 -16.74 9.80
C GLN A 222 -8.83 -15.33 10.40
N ILE A 223 -7.65 -14.69 10.21
CA ILE A 223 -7.43 -13.30 10.59
C ILE A 223 -8.32 -12.38 9.74
N VAL A 224 -8.37 -12.60 8.43
CA VAL A 224 -9.24 -11.85 7.51
C VAL A 224 -10.72 -12.05 7.86
N ALA A 225 -11.13 -13.27 8.24
CA ALA A 225 -12.48 -13.53 8.70
C ALA A 225 -12.80 -12.81 10.02
N ALA A 226 -11.88 -12.78 10.98
CA ALA A 226 -12.00 -12.01 12.22
C ALA A 226 -12.14 -10.50 11.92
N GLN A 227 -11.27 -9.95 11.09
CA GLN A 227 -11.38 -8.58 10.58
C GLN A 227 -12.77 -8.31 9.98
N GLY A 228 -13.25 -9.18 9.10
CA GLY A 228 -14.57 -9.04 8.46
C GLY A 228 -15.71 -9.00 9.47
N ARG A 229 -15.61 -9.71 10.61
CA ARG A 229 -16.60 -9.64 11.70
C ARG A 229 -16.54 -8.31 12.45
N LEU A 230 -15.35 -7.82 12.76
CA LEU A 230 -15.15 -6.55 13.45
C LEU A 230 -15.62 -5.35 12.62
N LEU A 231 -15.40 -5.38 11.32
CA LEU A 231 -15.80 -4.31 10.39
C LEU A 231 -17.31 -4.27 10.08
N ARG A 232 -18.13 -5.13 10.70
CA ARG A 232 -19.60 -5.04 10.56
C ARG A 232 -20.21 -3.88 11.36
N ASP A 233 -19.56 -3.43 12.40
CA ASP A 233 -19.98 -2.21 13.11
C ASP A 233 -19.54 -0.98 12.29
N PRO A 234 -20.49 -0.12 11.83
CA PRO A 234 -20.16 1.07 11.03
C PRO A 234 -19.17 2.04 11.70
N LYS A 235 -19.10 2.04 13.03
CA LYS A 235 -18.13 2.87 13.78
C LYS A 235 -16.68 2.43 13.53
N ASP A 236 -16.49 1.16 13.18
CA ASP A 236 -15.19 0.52 13.14
C ASP A 236 -14.61 0.45 11.73
N VAL A 237 -15.45 0.55 10.69
CA VAL A 237 -15.05 0.41 9.29
C VAL A 237 -13.91 1.37 8.90
N VAL A 238 -13.93 2.59 9.44
CA VAL A 238 -13.02 3.66 8.97
C VAL A 238 -11.68 3.64 9.69
N THR A 239 -11.64 3.35 11.00
CA THR A 239 -10.45 3.55 11.84
C THR A 239 -9.94 2.28 12.51
N MET A 240 -10.55 1.13 12.24
CA MET A 240 -10.14 -0.13 12.89
C MET A 240 -8.72 -0.54 12.46
N PHE A 241 -8.43 -0.49 11.17
CA PHE A 241 -7.16 -0.91 10.59
C PHE A 241 -6.66 0.15 9.61
N SER A 242 -5.93 1.13 10.11
CA SER A 242 -5.42 2.28 9.35
C SER A 242 -4.17 2.86 10.01
N PRO A 243 -3.42 3.78 9.38
CA PRO A 243 -2.21 4.35 9.96
C PRO A 243 -2.46 5.09 11.28
N THR A 244 -1.51 4.99 12.21
CA THR A 244 -1.60 5.49 13.58
C THR A 244 -0.70 6.71 13.78
N VAL A 245 -1.30 7.87 14.05
CA VAL A 245 -0.56 9.09 14.45
C VAL A 245 -0.01 8.90 15.87
N GLY A 246 1.29 9.14 16.05
CA GLY A 246 1.97 8.82 17.31
C GLY A 246 2.26 7.32 17.48
N GLY A 247 2.23 6.55 16.37
CA GLY A 247 2.71 5.18 16.28
C GLY A 247 4.21 5.10 15.94
N ASP A 248 4.62 3.93 15.43
CA ASP A 248 6.04 3.69 15.12
C ASP A 248 6.51 4.39 13.84
N VAL A 249 5.59 4.77 12.93
CA VAL A 249 5.89 5.34 11.62
C VAL A 249 5.56 6.82 11.55
N LEU A 250 4.38 7.20 12.04
CA LEU A 250 3.91 8.58 12.02
C LEU A 250 4.17 9.26 13.37
N PRO A 251 4.82 10.43 13.39
CA PRO A 251 5.02 11.18 14.61
C PRO A 251 3.69 11.73 15.17
N ALA A 252 3.68 12.14 16.45
CA ALA A 252 2.50 12.66 17.11
C ALA A 252 1.98 13.97 16.48
N ASP A 253 2.86 14.74 15.85
CA ASP A 253 2.58 15.98 15.11
C ASP A 253 2.27 15.74 13.62
N ALA A 254 1.95 14.52 13.21
CA ALA A 254 1.72 14.18 11.80
C ALA A 254 0.62 15.03 11.16
N HIS A 255 -0.46 15.36 11.88
CA HIS A 255 -1.52 16.22 11.36
C HIS A 255 -1.01 17.63 11.04
N GLU A 256 -0.21 18.22 11.95
CA GLU A 256 0.40 19.54 11.73
C GLU A 256 1.35 19.53 10.52
N ARG A 257 2.11 18.46 10.36
CA ARG A 257 2.99 18.27 9.18
C ARG A 257 2.18 18.18 7.90
N ILE A 258 1.07 17.46 7.90
CA ILE A 258 0.19 17.34 6.73
C ILE A 258 -0.39 18.71 6.37
N ASP A 259 -0.85 19.49 7.34
CA ASP A 259 -1.45 20.81 7.12
C ASP A 259 -0.49 21.79 6.42
N LEU A 260 0.83 21.67 6.65
CA LEU A 260 1.84 22.51 5.98
C LEU A 260 1.84 22.35 4.44
N TYR A 261 1.36 21.22 3.91
CA TYR A 261 1.31 20.95 2.47
C TYR A 261 0.01 21.43 1.80
N PHE A 262 -1.01 21.81 2.59
CA PHE A 262 -2.28 22.32 2.06
C PHE A 262 -2.35 23.86 1.98
N VAL A 263 -1.36 24.57 2.47
CA VAL A 263 -1.36 26.06 2.58
C VAL A 263 -0.63 26.74 1.43
N SER A 264 -0.19 26.01 0.42
CA SER A 264 0.56 26.58 -0.72
C SER A 264 -0.25 26.65 -2.00
#